data_cdbf248532706b2da0183c6bb96ceb39
#
_entry.id   cdbf248532706b2da0183c6bb96ceb39
#
_cell.length_a   1.000
_cell.length_b   1.000
_cell.length_c   1.000
_cell.angle_alpha   90.00
_cell.angle_beta   90.00
_cell.angle_gamma   90.00
#
_symmetry.space_group_name_H-M   'P 1'
#
loop_
_entity.id
_entity.type
_entity.pdbx_description
1 polymer ?
#
loop_
_entity_poly.entity_id
_entity_poly.type
_entity_poly.pdbx_seq_one_letter_code
_entity_poly.pdbx_strand_id
1 'polypeptide(L)'
;MMISFVYLVKRDPALLERRTRTNETRTVQKWIIAASVIYFLIVFVLPGFDKRFGWSAVPVWLVIVADLVVLAAFILYILVLHANTYASRVIEVEQGQQVITRGPYALVRHPMYLSMILMMTATPLALGSYWAFVPSLALIPLLAARAKNEEELLLKDLKGYREYTQKTHYRLFPGIW
;
A
#
# COMPACT_ATOMS: atom_id res chain seq x y z
N MET A 1 1.58 3.80 -13.47
CA MET A 1 2.95 3.36 -13.17
C MET A 1 4.02 4.19 -13.86
N MET A 2 3.97 4.42 -15.16
CA MET A 2 4.99 5.21 -15.91
C MET A 2 5.15 6.64 -15.36
N ILE A 3 4.06 7.33 -15.05
CA ILE A 3 4.09 8.71 -14.51
C ILE A 3 4.82 8.76 -13.16
N SER A 4 4.52 7.83 -12.24
CA SER A 4 5.20 7.75 -10.94
C SER A 4 6.69 7.42 -11.10
N PHE A 5 7.03 6.53 -12.03
CA PHE A 5 8.42 6.18 -12.33
C PHE A 5 9.20 7.38 -12.87
N VAL A 6 8.66 8.08 -13.89
CA VAL A 6 9.29 9.29 -14.46
C VAL A 6 9.42 10.40 -13.41
N TYR A 7 8.42 10.55 -12.53
CA TYR A 7 8.48 11.50 -11.43
C TYR A 7 9.63 11.18 -10.47
N LEU A 8 9.76 9.93 -10.03
CA LEU A 8 10.81 9.49 -9.10
C LEU A 8 12.20 9.61 -9.71
N VAL A 9 12.38 9.18 -10.97
CA VAL A 9 13.67 9.28 -11.67
C VAL A 9 14.16 10.72 -11.75
N LYS A 10 13.27 11.67 -12.01
CA LYS A 10 13.66 13.08 -12.21
C LYS A 10 13.79 13.87 -10.91
N ARG A 11 13.02 13.54 -9.88
CA ARG A 11 12.89 14.39 -8.71
C ARG A 11 13.54 13.81 -7.44
N ASP A 12 13.55 12.49 -7.29
CA ASP A 12 14.17 11.82 -6.13
C ASP A 12 14.71 10.42 -6.51
N PRO A 13 15.89 10.37 -7.14
CA PRO A 13 16.53 9.09 -7.49
C PRO A 13 16.79 8.19 -6.29
N ALA A 14 17.07 8.77 -5.12
CA ALA A 14 17.31 8.02 -3.89
C ALA A 14 16.02 7.31 -3.42
N LEU A 15 14.87 7.96 -3.53
CA LEU A 15 13.58 7.31 -3.25
C LEU A 15 13.29 6.17 -4.24
N LEU A 16 13.64 6.33 -5.52
CA LEU A 16 13.52 5.25 -6.50
C LEU A 16 14.36 4.05 -6.11
N GLU A 17 15.62 4.25 -5.72
CA GLU A 17 16.52 3.19 -5.25
C GLU A 17 15.92 2.46 -4.04
N ARG A 18 15.43 3.19 -3.02
CA ARG A 18 14.75 2.59 -1.85
C ARG A 18 13.53 1.76 -2.26
N ARG A 19 12.76 2.21 -3.23
CA ARG A 19 11.57 1.50 -3.73
C ARG A 19 11.91 0.27 -4.57
N THR A 20 13.10 0.17 -5.12
CA THR A 20 13.56 -0.97 -5.93
C THR A 20 14.40 -1.96 -5.13
N ARG A 21 14.83 -1.63 -3.91
CA ARG A 21 15.55 -2.57 -3.02
C ARG A 21 14.74 -3.84 -2.78
N THR A 22 15.39 -5.00 -2.87
CA THR A 22 14.78 -6.31 -2.70
C THR A 22 15.39 -7.12 -1.55
N ASN A 23 16.50 -6.65 -0.96
CA ASN A 23 17.22 -7.35 0.11
C ASN A 23 16.53 -7.17 1.46
N GLU A 24 15.40 -7.83 1.64
CA GLU A 24 14.72 -7.90 2.94
C GLU A 24 15.41 -8.90 3.85
N THR A 25 15.81 -8.49 5.03
CA THR A 25 16.52 -9.33 6.02
C THR A 25 15.55 -10.02 6.98
N ARG A 26 14.40 -9.42 7.26
CA ARG A 26 13.42 -9.96 8.22
C ARG A 26 12.63 -11.13 7.61
N THR A 27 12.72 -12.31 8.20
CA THR A 27 12.09 -13.54 7.68
C THR A 27 10.57 -13.38 7.48
N VAL A 28 9.88 -12.75 8.43
CA VAL A 28 8.43 -12.48 8.32
C VAL A 28 8.10 -11.65 7.07
N GLN A 29 8.93 -10.65 6.77
CA GLN A 29 8.71 -9.80 5.59
C GLN A 29 8.98 -10.53 4.28
N LYS A 30 9.92 -11.48 4.25
CA LYS A 30 10.15 -12.33 3.08
C LYS A 30 8.91 -13.16 2.74
N TRP A 31 8.26 -13.74 3.74
CA TRP A 31 7.00 -14.47 3.54
C TRP A 31 5.85 -13.57 3.09
N ILE A 32 5.74 -12.36 3.65
CA ILE A 32 4.74 -11.38 3.23
C ILE A 32 4.97 -10.97 1.76
N ILE A 33 6.22 -10.76 1.35
CA ILE A 33 6.54 -10.45 -0.05
C ILE A 33 6.19 -11.61 -0.97
N ALA A 34 6.54 -12.85 -0.60
CA ALA A 34 6.19 -14.04 -1.39
C ALA A 34 4.67 -14.20 -1.54
N ALA A 35 3.93 -14.07 -0.44
CA ALA A 35 2.47 -14.09 -0.46
C ALA A 35 1.88 -12.97 -1.34
N SER A 36 2.51 -11.79 -1.36
CA SER A 36 2.09 -10.68 -2.22
C SER A 36 2.21 -11.00 -3.71
N VAL A 37 3.26 -11.74 -4.13
CA VAL A 37 3.40 -12.15 -5.53
C VAL A 37 2.24 -13.07 -5.94
N ILE A 38 1.94 -14.08 -5.12
CA ILE A 38 0.78 -14.98 -5.37
C ILE A 38 -0.52 -14.19 -5.40
N TYR A 39 -0.69 -13.28 -4.46
CA TYR A 39 -1.84 -12.37 -4.39
C TYR A 39 -2.00 -11.58 -5.71
N PHE A 40 -0.94 -10.97 -6.22
CA PHE A 40 -0.99 -10.22 -7.48
C PHE A 40 -1.41 -11.10 -8.66
N LEU A 41 -0.85 -12.31 -8.77
CA LEU A 41 -1.23 -13.24 -9.82
C LEU A 41 -2.74 -13.55 -9.77
N ILE A 42 -3.28 -13.84 -8.58
CA ILE A 42 -4.71 -14.13 -8.41
C ILE A 42 -5.56 -12.90 -8.80
N VAL A 43 -5.26 -11.73 -8.24
CA VAL A 43 -6.08 -10.52 -8.41
C VAL A 43 -6.12 -10.04 -9.87
N PHE A 44 -5.04 -10.22 -10.64
CA PHE A 44 -5.00 -9.74 -12.02
C PHE A 44 -5.35 -10.80 -13.07
N VAL A 45 -5.16 -12.08 -12.75
CA VAL A 45 -5.48 -13.17 -13.70
C VAL A 45 -6.93 -13.64 -13.57
N LEU A 46 -7.44 -13.71 -12.34
CA LEU A 46 -8.80 -14.21 -12.06
C LEU A 46 -9.92 -13.39 -12.74
N PRO A 47 -9.86 -12.04 -12.83
CA PRO A 47 -10.86 -11.28 -13.59
C PRO A 47 -10.93 -11.65 -15.07
N GLY A 48 -9.82 -12.04 -15.68
CA GLY A 48 -9.78 -12.52 -17.06
C GLY A 48 -10.57 -13.82 -17.23
N PHE A 49 -10.42 -14.77 -16.30
CA PHE A 49 -11.22 -15.99 -16.30
C PHE A 49 -12.68 -15.72 -16.00
N ASP A 50 -12.97 -14.88 -15.00
CA ASP A 50 -14.32 -14.47 -14.63
C ASP A 50 -15.07 -13.88 -15.85
N LYS A 51 -14.43 -12.96 -16.56
CA LYS A 51 -14.97 -12.38 -17.79
C LYS A 51 -15.18 -13.42 -18.90
N ARG A 52 -14.21 -14.32 -19.08
CA ARG A 52 -14.28 -15.37 -20.11
C ARG A 52 -15.43 -16.35 -19.90
N PHE A 53 -15.67 -16.73 -18.64
CA PHE A 53 -16.67 -17.73 -18.27
C PHE A 53 -18.00 -17.11 -17.80
N GLY A 54 -18.09 -15.77 -17.68
CA GLY A 54 -19.31 -15.08 -17.30
C GLY A 54 -19.76 -15.34 -15.85
N TRP A 55 -18.81 -15.54 -14.94
CA TRP A 55 -19.15 -15.87 -13.54
C TRP A 55 -19.73 -14.68 -12.77
N SER A 56 -19.30 -13.45 -13.08
CA SER A 56 -19.76 -12.21 -12.43
C SER A 56 -20.49 -11.31 -13.42
N ALA A 57 -21.54 -10.64 -12.92
CA ALA A 57 -22.21 -9.52 -13.58
C ALA A 57 -22.14 -8.29 -12.69
N VAL A 58 -21.00 -7.62 -12.68
CA VAL A 58 -20.80 -6.40 -11.90
C VAL A 58 -21.51 -5.24 -12.60
N PRO A 59 -22.46 -4.53 -11.93
CA PRO A 59 -23.18 -3.44 -12.57
C PRO A 59 -22.25 -2.25 -12.86
N VAL A 60 -22.50 -1.55 -13.96
CA VAL A 60 -21.66 -0.47 -14.47
C VAL A 60 -21.41 0.64 -13.43
N TRP A 61 -22.44 0.98 -12.64
CA TRP A 61 -22.28 1.99 -11.60
C TRP A 61 -21.23 1.60 -10.54
N LEU A 62 -21.16 0.29 -10.20
CA LEU A 62 -20.17 -0.21 -9.24
C LEU A 62 -18.76 -0.23 -9.84
N VAL A 63 -18.64 -0.53 -11.13
CA VAL A 63 -17.37 -0.40 -11.87
C VAL A 63 -16.87 1.04 -11.82
N ILE A 64 -17.74 2.02 -12.11
CA ILE A 64 -17.39 3.45 -12.06
C ILE A 64 -16.97 3.88 -10.65
N VAL A 65 -17.70 3.46 -9.62
CA VAL A 65 -17.33 3.76 -8.22
C VAL A 65 -15.97 3.13 -7.90
N ALA A 66 -15.72 1.90 -8.32
CA ALA A 66 -14.45 1.23 -8.09
C ALA A 66 -13.29 1.96 -8.81
N ASP A 67 -13.48 2.41 -10.05
CA ASP A 67 -12.51 3.22 -10.78
C ASP A 67 -12.18 4.54 -10.07
N LEU A 68 -13.20 5.22 -9.52
CA LEU A 68 -13.00 6.44 -8.73
C LEU A 68 -12.21 6.17 -7.44
N VAL A 69 -12.47 5.04 -6.77
CA VAL A 69 -11.70 4.62 -5.59
C VAL A 69 -10.24 4.32 -5.96
N VAL A 70 -10.01 3.62 -7.08
CA VAL A 70 -8.65 3.35 -7.59
C VAL A 70 -7.92 4.66 -7.88
N LEU A 71 -8.58 5.61 -8.54
CA LEU A 71 -8.01 6.93 -8.83
C LEU A 71 -7.67 7.70 -7.55
N ALA A 72 -8.58 7.76 -6.59
CA ALA A 72 -8.36 8.42 -5.30
C ALA A 72 -7.20 7.77 -4.52
N ALA A 73 -7.15 6.44 -4.50
CA ALA A 73 -6.06 5.68 -3.88
C ALA A 73 -4.71 5.93 -4.57
N PHE A 74 -4.69 6.06 -5.88
CA PHE A 74 -3.48 6.42 -6.64
C PHE A 74 -3.01 7.84 -6.34
N ILE A 75 -3.94 8.80 -6.23
CA ILE A 75 -3.62 10.18 -5.79
C ILE A 75 -3.03 10.16 -4.38
N LEU A 76 -3.66 9.44 -3.45
CA LEU A 76 -3.13 9.27 -2.09
C LEU A 76 -1.72 8.70 -2.09
N TYR A 77 -1.45 7.67 -2.92
CA TYR A 77 -0.12 7.08 -3.08
C TYR A 77 0.93 8.11 -3.53
N ILE A 78 0.59 8.96 -4.52
CA ILE A 78 1.49 10.03 -4.99
C ILE A 78 1.76 11.06 -3.87
N LEU A 79 0.71 11.46 -3.12
CA LEU A 79 0.87 12.39 -2.00
C LEU A 79 1.78 11.81 -0.90
N VAL A 80 1.69 10.51 -0.64
CA VAL A 80 2.57 9.80 0.30
C VAL A 80 4.02 9.83 -0.17
N LEU A 81 4.29 9.51 -1.44
CA LEU A 81 5.64 9.56 -2.01
C LEU A 81 6.23 10.99 -1.97
N HIS A 82 5.36 11.99 -2.16
CA HIS A 82 5.78 13.39 -2.09
C HIS A 82 6.10 13.84 -0.66
N ALA A 83 5.36 13.33 0.33
CA ALA A 83 5.54 13.69 1.73
C ALA A 83 6.72 12.98 2.38
N ASN A 84 7.03 11.74 1.97
CA ASN A 84 8.00 10.87 2.63
C ASN A 84 9.05 10.32 1.65
N THR A 85 10.22 10.93 1.65
CA THR A 85 11.38 10.53 0.85
C THR A 85 12.07 9.25 1.38
N TYR A 86 11.78 8.82 2.61
CA TYR A 86 12.29 7.58 3.22
C TYR A 86 11.43 6.34 2.94
N ALA A 87 10.37 6.47 2.13
CA ALA A 87 9.46 5.37 1.85
C ALA A 87 10.16 4.23 1.10
N SER A 88 10.67 3.23 1.83
CA SER A 88 11.35 2.05 1.31
C SER A 88 10.40 0.88 1.06
N ARG A 89 10.82 -0.05 0.21
CA ARG A 89 10.18 -1.37 0.07
C ARG A 89 10.60 -2.31 1.20
N VAL A 90 11.83 -2.16 1.67
CA VAL A 90 12.42 -2.91 2.78
C VAL A 90 12.14 -2.17 4.09
N ILE A 91 11.84 -2.91 5.17
CA ILE A 91 11.64 -2.32 6.49
C ILE A 91 13.00 -2.06 7.13
N GLU A 92 13.41 -0.81 7.10
CA GLU A 92 14.69 -0.32 7.65
C GLU A 92 14.53 1.10 8.17
N VAL A 93 15.39 1.52 9.08
CA VAL A 93 15.55 2.92 9.49
C VAL A 93 16.87 3.42 8.93
N GLU A 94 16.81 4.47 8.11
CA GLU A 94 18.01 5.04 7.51
C GLU A 94 18.72 6.01 8.46
N GLN A 95 20.02 6.15 8.27
CA GLN A 95 20.81 7.12 9.04
C GLN A 95 20.30 8.55 8.77
N GLY A 96 19.95 9.27 9.85
CA GLY A 96 19.40 10.62 9.74
C GLY A 96 17.92 10.68 9.36
N GLN A 97 17.23 9.56 9.32
CA GLN A 97 15.78 9.52 9.04
C GLN A 97 15.02 10.32 10.09
N GLN A 98 14.09 11.13 9.63
CA GLN A 98 13.17 11.90 10.47
C GLN A 98 11.75 11.36 10.38
N VAL A 99 10.99 11.49 11.47
CA VAL A 99 9.56 11.13 11.49
C VAL A 99 8.79 12.13 10.64
N ILE A 100 8.08 11.62 9.64
CA ILE A 100 7.18 12.43 8.82
C ILE A 100 5.82 12.50 9.49
N THR A 101 5.36 13.73 9.80
CA THR A 101 4.12 14.00 10.54
C THR A 101 3.11 14.82 9.74
N ARG A 102 3.46 15.19 8.49
CA ARG A 102 2.67 16.08 7.61
C ARG A 102 1.96 15.32 6.48
N GLY A 103 1.01 16.01 5.85
CA GLY A 103 0.25 15.44 4.73
C GLY A 103 -0.56 14.22 5.16
N PRO A 104 -0.57 13.13 4.38
CA PRO A 104 -1.31 11.91 4.73
C PRO A 104 -0.90 11.28 6.07
N TYR A 105 0.35 11.51 6.52
CA TYR A 105 0.86 11.01 7.80
C TYR A 105 0.28 11.72 9.02
N ALA A 106 -0.38 12.88 8.84
CA ALA A 106 -1.12 13.52 9.92
C ALA A 106 -2.44 12.79 10.24
N LEU A 107 -2.98 12.03 9.31
CA LEU A 107 -4.26 11.33 9.43
C LEU A 107 -4.10 9.89 9.91
N VAL A 108 -3.18 9.15 9.28
CA VAL A 108 -2.87 7.75 9.61
C VAL A 108 -1.36 7.52 9.55
N ARG A 109 -0.87 6.53 10.32
CA ARG A 109 0.57 6.25 10.39
C ARG A 109 1.13 5.55 9.16
N HIS A 110 0.30 4.73 8.47
CA HIS A 110 0.69 3.98 7.28
C HIS A 110 -0.18 4.32 6.06
N PRO A 111 -0.16 5.58 5.59
CA PRO A 111 -1.03 6.00 4.48
C PRO A 111 -0.66 5.32 3.16
N MET A 112 0.58 4.84 3.01
CA MET A 112 0.99 4.04 1.85
C MET A 112 0.25 2.69 1.81
N TYR A 113 0.17 2.00 2.95
CA TYR A 113 -0.56 0.73 3.03
C TYR A 113 -2.05 0.94 2.85
N LEU A 114 -2.62 2.03 3.39
CA LEU A 114 -4.01 2.40 3.12
C LEU A 114 -4.27 2.57 1.62
N SER A 115 -3.42 3.33 0.92
CA SER A 115 -3.56 3.51 -0.52
C SER A 115 -3.47 2.18 -1.29
N MET A 116 -2.56 1.30 -0.90
CA MET A 116 -2.42 -0.03 -1.52
C MET A 116 -3.66 -0.91 -1.27
N ILE A 117 -4.21 -0.91 -0.05
CA ILE A 117 -5.44 -1.64 0.28
C ILE A 117 -6.58 -1.15 -0.60
N LEU A 118 -6.84 0.16 -0.61
CA LEU A 118 -7.93 0.75 -1.40
C LEU A 118 -7.78 0.45 -2.90
N MET A 119 -6.58 0.66 -3.45
CA MET A 119 -6.32 0.41 -4.86
C MET A 119 -6.50 -1.05 -5.24
N MET A 120 -5.90 -1.97 -4.47
CA MET A 120 -5.91 -3.39 -4.81
C MET A 120 -7.23 -4.09 -4.54
N THR A 121 -8.01 -3.64 -3.54
CA THR A 121 -9.35 -4.20 -3.30
C THR A 121 -10.40 -3.65 -4.26
N ALA A 122 -10.28 -2.41 -4.71
CA ALA A 122 -11.20 -1.85 -5.70
C ALA A 122 -10.91 -2.33 -7.14
N THR A 123 -9.64 -2.63 -7.48
CA THR A 123 -9.25 -3.06 -8.84
C THR A 123 -10.05 -4.24 -9.38
N PRO A 124 -10.32 -5.34 -8.64
CA PRO A 124 -11.15 -6.44 -9.15
C PRO A 124 -12.58 -6.01 -9.54
N LEU A 125 -13.18 -5.11 -8.76
CA LEU A 125 -14.52 -4.56 -9.07
C LEU A 125 -14.47 -3.67 -10.31
N ALA A 126 -13.43 -2.86 -10.46
CA ALA A 126 -13.17 -2.06 -11.66
C ALA A 126 -12.97 -2.94 -12.91
N LEU A 127 -12.38 -4.14 -12.73
CA LEU A 127 -12.25 -5.16 -13.77
C LEU A 127 -13.51 -6.02 -13.97
N GLY A 128 -14.60 -5.74 -13.24
CA GLY A 128 -15.87 -6.42 -13.37
C GLY A 128 -15.93 -7.82 -12.75
N SER A 129 -15.14 -8.10 -11.69
CA SER A 129 -15.06 -9.42 -11.06
C SER A 129 -15.34 -9.40 -9.56
N TYR A 130 -16.42 -10.06 -9.14
CA TYR A 130 -16.65 -10.37 -7.73
C TYR A 130 -15.74 -11.51 -7.23
N TRP A 131 -15.42 -12.47 -8.09
CA TRP A 131 -14.56 -13.60 -7.73
C TRP A 131 -13.13 -13.19 -7.40
N ALA A 132 -12.60 -12.18 -8.08
CA ALA A 132 -11.30 -11.62 -7.74
C ALA A 132 -11.36 -10.64 -6.56
N PHE A 133 -12.53 -10.03 -6.29
CA PHE A 133 -12.72 -9.15 -5.15
C PHE A 133 -12.55 -9.90 -3.81
N VAL A 134 -13.15 -11.11 -3.69
CA VAL A 134 -13.07 -11.88 -2.44
C VAL A 134 -11.63 -12.17 -2.01
N PRO A 135 -10.75 -12.78 -2.83
CA PRO A 135 -9.36 -12.98 -2.43
C PRO A 135 -8.57 -11.67 -2.28
N SER A 136 -8.99 -10.58 -2.92
CA SER A 136 -8.31 -9.28 -2.75
C SER A 136 -8.36 -8.75 -1.32
N LEU A 137 -9.38 -9.11 -0.55
CA LEU A 137 -9.52 -8.73 0.86
C LEU A 137 -8.42 -9.32 1.75
N ALA A 138 -7.75 -10.39 1.32
CA ALA A 138 -6.62 -10.97 2.04
C ALA A 138 -5.42 -10.00 2.17
N LEU A 139 -5.37 -8.95 1.34
CA LEU A 139 -4.35 -7.91 1.46
C LEU A 139 -4.47 -7.12 2.77
N ILE A 140 -5.68 -6.96 3.31
CA ILE A 140 -5.92 -6.18 4.53
C ILE A 140 -5.15 -6.78 5.73
N PRO A 141 -5.37 -8.03 6.14
CA PRO A 141 -4.60 -8.62 7.24
C PRO A 141 -3.10 -8.73 6.92
N LEU A 142 -2.73 -8.95 5.65
CA LEU A 142 -1.34 -9.01 5.23
C LEU A 142 -0.61 -7.68 5.49
N LEU A 143 -1.19 -6.56 5.07
CA LEU A 143 -0.61 -5.24 5.28
C LEU A 143 -0.76 -4.76 6.73
N ALA A 144 -1.79 -5.19 7.45
CA ALA A 144 -1.91 -4.95 8.89
C ALA A 144 -0.75 -5.63 9.67
N ALA A 145 -0.44 -6.88 9.34
CA ALA A 145 0.70 -7.59 9.92
C ALA A 145 2.03 -6.89 9.58
N ARG A 146 2.16 -6.42 8.33
CA ARG A 146 3.35 -5.67 7.89
C ARG A 146 3.48 -4.34 8.65
N ALA A 147 2.39 -3.59 8.82
CA ALA A 147 2.38 -2.34 9.57
C ALA A 147 2.82 -2.53 11.02
N LYS A 148 2.31 -3.57 11.71
CA LYS A 148 2.74 -3.90 13.08
C LYS A 148 4.24 -4.18 13.15
N ASN A 149 4.74 -4.99 12.25
CA ASN A 149 6.14 -5.38 12.21
C ASN A 149 7.08 -4.19 11.90
N GLU A 150 6.62 -3.25 11.07
CA GLU A 150 7.32 -2.00 10.81
C GLU A 150 7.31 -1.08 12.05
N GLU A 151 6.16 -0.92 12.73
CA GLU A 151 6.07 -0.10 13.94
C GLU A 151 6.98 -0.59 15.06
N GLU A 152 7.17 -1.90 15.23
CA GLU A 152 8.12 -2.46 16.20
C GLU A 152 9.54 -1.94 15.97
N LEU A 153 9.98 -1.89 14.71
CA LEU A 153 11.29 -1.35 14.35
C LEU A 153 11.35 0.16 14.56
N LEU A 154 10.33 0.89 14.08
CA LEU A 154 10.29 2.35 14.17
C LEU A 154 10.23 2.83 15.62
N LEU A 155 9.51 2.14 16.51
CA LEU A 155 9.45 2.44 17.94
C LEU A 155 10.78 2.22 18.64
N LYS A 156 11.59 1.27 18.15
CA LYS A 156 12.90 0.95 18.70
C LYS A 156 13.99 1.89 18.19
N ASP A 157 14.02 2.12 16.88
CA ASP A 157 15.19 2.66 16.19
C ASP A 157 15.00 4.09 15.66
N LEU A 158 13.74 4.60 15.54
CA LEU A 158 13.47 5.95 15.03
C LEU A 158 13.12 6.91 16.16
N LYS A 159 14.02 7.84 16.45
CA LYS A 159 13.81 8.88 17.48
C LYS A 159 12.60 9.76 17.14
N GLY A 160 11.72 9.96 18.13
CA GLY A 160 10.50 10.80 17.97
C GLY A 160 9.29 10.04 17.42
N TYR A 161 9.43 8.75 17.06
CA TYR A 161 8.29 7.97 16.55
C TYR A 161 7.23 7.68 17.62
N ARG A 162 7.66 7.50 18.88
CA ARG A 162 6.74 7.29 20.02
C ARG A 162 5.82 8.50 20.23
N GLU A 163 6.36 9.71 20.19
CA GLU A 163 5.63 10.97 20.31
C GLU A 163 4.66 11.16 19.14
N TYR A 164 5.08 10.74 17.95
CA TYR A 164 4.21 10.73 16.77
C TYR A 164 3.01 9.80 16.94
N THR A 165 3.20 8.59 17.49
CA THR A 165 2.08 7.65 17.72
C THR A 165 1.04 8.17 18.71
N GLN A 166 1.44 9.07 19.61
CA GLN A 166 0.52 9.76 20.55
C GLN A 166 -0.32 10.84 19.88
N LYS A 167 0.14 11.42 18.75
CA LYS A 167 -0.56 12.45 17.99
C LYS A 167 -1.43 11.83 16.89
N THR A 168 -0.89 10.86 16.16
CA THR A 168 -1.58 10.16 15.08
C THR A 168 -1.95 8.75 15.56
N HIS A 169 -3.19 8.59 16.03
CA HIS A 169 -3.63 7.36 16.72
C HIS A 169 -3.91 6.19 15.76
N TYR A 170 -4.37 6.49 14.55
CA TYR A 170 -4.80 5.46 13.60
C TYR A 170 -3.64 4.93 12.77
N ARG A 171 -3.58 3.60 12.60
CA ARG A 171 -2.57 2.94 11.74
C ARG A 171 -2.92 3.03 10.27
N LEU A 172 -4.11 2.55 9.92
CA LEU A 172 -4.58 2.44 8.53
C LEU A 172 -5.89 3.18 8.30
N PHE A 173 -6.93 2.86 9.06
CA PHE A 173 -8.26 3.40 8.85
C PHE A 173 -8.62 4.39 9.97
N PRO A 174 -8.90 5.67 9.64
CA PRO A 174 -9.35 6.64 10.62
C PRO A 174 -10.61 6.14 11.35
N GLY A 175 -10.61 6.21 12.68
CA GLY A 175 -11.74 5.78 13.52
C GLY A 175 -11.84 4.28 13.79
N ILE A 176 -11.03 3.43 13.14
CA ILE A 176 -11.10 1.96 13.30
C ILE A 176 -9.82 1.41 13.92
N TRP A 177 -8.69 1.68 13.32
CA TRP A 177 -7.41 1.07 13.73
C TRP A 177 -6.18 1.88 13.32
#